data_a350367cea56b5bb3b2923ac63016672
#
_entry.id   a350367cea56b5bb3b2923ac63016672
#
_cell.length_a   1.000
_cell.length_b   1.000
_cell.length_c   1.000
_cell.angle_alpha   90.00
_cell.angle_beta   90.00
_cell.angle_gamma   90.00
#
_symmetry.space_group_name_H-M   'P 1'
#
loop_
_entity.id
_entity.type
_entity.pdbx_description
1 polymer ?
#
loop_
_entity_poly.entity_id
_entity_poly.type
_entity_poly.pdbx_seq_one_letter_code
_entity_poly.pdbx_strand_id
1 'polypeptide(L)'
;MQSKSIDTATYFGLTFNNDGTKMYTLRSGGTTDAVIEHILTTAYDISTATVNNTKVVHVSGGNNSHVPTQVVFNNDGTKMFVVNHANRRSVDYWSLTTAFDVSTASFDGKYSLIGKEQRANSIAFNNDGTRMFIAGVGNNSQVRVHEFSLDTAFDLSSGVTQLNTEDLISFQNHIDGVTFNYDGTKMYTINSKDDEDKIFQFELTTPYDVSTLSLEGTFDVSSVSEEPREVVFSNDGSKMFIIDNDDNKVHEFNLSCNWSVIDGACDDPITTTDEGKDILSSIESQTATAKQIAIQASTPVLNRMYWLRRHRTSDQL
;
A
#
# COMPACT_ATOMS: atom_id res chain seq x y z
N MET A 1 -17.02 -10.09 -1.54
CA MET A 1 -15.89 -10.46 -2.41
C MET A 1 -16.32 -10.42 -3.86
N GLN A 2 -15.49 -9.90 -4.75
CA GLN A 2 -15.62 -10.01 -6.20
C GLN A 2 -14.28 -10.41 -6.83
N SER A 3 -14.28 -10.89 -8.06
CA SER A 3 -13.06 -11.28 -8.78
C SER A 3 -13.11 -10.83 -10.24
N LYS A 4 -11.93 -10.52 -10.80
CA LYS A 4 -11.75 -10.09 -12.19
C LYS A 4 -10.66 -10.92 -12.85
N SER A 5 -10.99 -11.60 -13.95
CA SER A 5 -9.97 -12.23 -14.80
C SER A 5 -9.20 -11.16 -15.57
N ILE A 6 -7.88 -11.30 -15.64
CA ILE A 6 -6.98 -10.33 -16.28
C ILE A 6 -6.55 -10.77 -17.68
N ASP A 7 -6.07 -11.96 -17.87
CA ASP A 7 -5.90 -12.70 -19.13
C ASP A 7 -5.38 -14.12 -18.82
N THR A 8 -4.74 -14.81 -19.75
CA THR A 8 -4.23 -16.19 -19.59
C THR A 8 -2.73 -16.26 -19.35
N ALA A 9 -2.08 -15.16 -18.94
CA ALA A 9 -0.65 -15.13 -18.67
C ALA A 9 -0.37 -15.30 -17.18
N THR A 10 0.88 -15.57 -16.82
CA THR A 10 1.33 -15.67 -15.44
C THR A 10 1.51 -14.25 -14.84
N TYR A 11 0.89 -13.99 -13.70
CA TYR A 11 0.96 -12.71 -13.01
C TYR A 11 1.55 -12.85 -11.61
N PHE A 12 2.35 -11.86 -11.20
CA PHE A 12 3.00 -11.84 -9.89
C PHE A 12 2.70 -10.59 -9.09
N GLY A 13 2.70 -9.41 -9.70
CA GLY A 13 2.60 -8.13 -9.01
C GLY A 13 1.27 -7.43 -9.24
N LEU A 14 0.81 -6.72 -8.21
CA LEU A 14 -0.40 -5.91 -8.20
C LEU A 14 -0.13 -4.61 -7.45
N THR A 15 -0.59 -3.48 -7.99
CA THR A 15 -0.63 -2.21 -7.26
C THR A 15 -1.69 -1.28 -7.85
N PHE A 16 -2.01 -0.21 -7.14
CA PHE A 16 -2.91 0.85 -7.60
C PHE A 16 -2.20 2.21 -7.56
N ASN A 17 -2.74 3.17 -8.31
CA ASN A 17 -2.43 4.58 -8.07
C ASN A 17 -3.19 5.08 -6.82
N ASN A 18 -2.83 6.28 -6.34
CA ASN A 18 -3.32 6.77 -5.06
C ASN A 18 -4.83 6.97 -4.97
N ASP A 19 -5.50 7.26 -6.08
CA ASP A 19 -6.95 7.48 -6.10
C ASP A 19 -7.76 6.23 -6.52
N GLY A 20 -7.08 5.12 -6.79
CA GLY A 20 -7.69 3.85 -7.17
C GLY A 20 -8.33 3.82 -8.55
N THR A 21 -8.11 4.84 -9.38
CA THR A 21 -8.63 4.89 -10.76
C THR A 21 -7.79 4.11 -11.75
N LYS A 22 -6.57 3.69 -11.34
CA LYS A 22 -5.67 2.84 -12.11
C LYS A 22 -5.20 1.65 -11.28
N MET A 23 -5.18 0.49 -11.88
CA MET A 23 -4.62 -0.75 -11.36
C MET A 23 -3.49 -1.20 -12.30
N TYR A 24 -2.42 -1.71 -11.71
CA TYR A 24 -1.27 -2.23 -12.47
C TYR A 24 -1.05 -3.68 -12.08
N THR A 25 -0.91 -4.53 -13.11
CA THR A 25 -0.55 -5.93 -12.94
C THR A 25 0.79 -6.20 -13.63
N LEU A 26 1.60 -7.05 -13.04
CA LEU A 26 2.90 -7.44 -13.60
C LEU A 26 2.83 -8.83 -14.18
N ARG A 27 2.92 -8.92 -15.52
CA ARG A 27 3.01 -10.17 -16.24
C ARG A 27 4.46 -10.61 -16.37
N SER A 28 4.74 -11.86 -16.03
CA SER A 28 6.07 -12.46 -16.07
C SER A 28 6.02 -13.90 -16.61
N GLY A 29 7.18 -14.44 -17.02
CA GLY A 29 7.33 -15.85 -17.42
C GLY A 29 7.09 -16.16 -18.90
N GLY A 30 6.81 -15.16 -19.73
CA GLY A 30 6.67 -15.30 -21.18
C GLY A 30 7.93 -14.91 -21.96
N THR A 31 7.77 -14.63 -23.27
CA THR A 31 8.82 -14.04 -24.11
C THR A 31 9.04 -12.55 -23.79
N THR A 32 8.06 -11.90 -23.17
CA THR A 32 8.10 -10.49 -22.74
C THR A 32 7.46 -10.35 -21.39
N ASP A 33 8.18 -9.75 -20.45
CA ASP A 33 7.64 -9.36 -19.16
C ASP A 33 7.13 -7.91 -19.25
N ALA A 34 5.98 -7.63 -18.68
CA ALA A 34 5.36 -6.33 -18.87
C ALA A 34 4.51 -5.90 -17.68
N VAL A 35 4.55 -4.59 -17.40
CA VAL A 35 3.55 -3.92 -16.55
C VAL A 35 2.35 -3.56 -17.42
N ILE A 36 1.17 -3.96 -16.99
CA ILE A 36 -0.10 -3.69 -17.66
C ILE A 36 -0.90 -2.71 -16.81
N GLU A 37 -1.23 -1.57 -17.41
CA GLU A 37 -2.06 -0.54 -16.80
C GLU A 37 -3.51 -0.79 -17.15
N HIS A 38 -4.37 -0.80 -16.14
CA HIS A 38 -5.82 -0.87 -16.26
C HIS A 38 -6.44 0.43 -15.76
N ILE A 39 -7.43 0.95 -16.47
CA ILE A 39 -8.27 2.07 -16.00
C ILE A 39 -9.51 1.48 -15.34
N LEU A 40 -9.87 2.02 -14.18
CA LEU A 40 -11.09 1.73 -13.45
C LEU A 40 -12.03 2.93 -13.54
N THR A 41 -13.25 2.74 -14.03
CA THR A 41 -14.25 3.82 -14.09
C THR A 41 -14.86 4.15 -12.73
N THR A 42 -14.73 3.22 -11.78
CA THR A 42 -15.04 3.43 -10.36
C THR A 42 -13.79 3.07 -9.56
N ALA A 43 -13.32 4.00 -8.74
CA ALA A 43 -12.10 3.83 -7.95
C ALA A 43 -12.16 2.56 -7.08
N TYR A 44 -11.09 1.76 -7.14
CA TYR A 44 -10.98 0.50 -6.40
C TYR A 44 -12.13 -0.51 -6.64
N ASP A 45 -12.84 -0.42 -7.77
CA ASP A 45 -13.81 -1.43 -8.21
C ASP A 45 -13.22 -2.20 -9.41
N ILE A 46 -12.63 -3.36 -9.13
CA ILE A 46 -11.94 -4.15 -10.15
C ILE A 46 -12.88 -4.66 -11.24
N SER A 47 -14.19 -4.73 -11.01
CA SER A 47 -15.16 -5.14 -12.02
C SER A 47 -15.17 -4.18 -13.22
N THR A 48 -14.82 -2.91 -12.97
CA THR A 48 -14.78 -1.84 -13.98
C THR A 48 -13.44 -1.73 -14.71
N ALA A 49 -12.44 -2.54 -14.33
CA ALA A 49 -11.09 -2.47 -14.89
C ALA A 49 -11.06 -2.85 -16.37
N THR A 50 -10.40 -2.01 -17.19
CA THR A 50 -10.11 -2.25 -18.60
C THR A 50 -8.65 -1.96 -18.91
N VAL A 51 -8.01 -2.79 -19.74
CA VAL A 51 -6.61 -2.57 -20.15
C VAL A 51 -6.51 -1.24 -20.91
N ASN A 52 -5.56 -0.41 -20.52
CA ASN A 52 -5.24 0.87 -21.14
C ASN A 52 -3.90 0.85 -21.86
N ASN A 53 -2.82 0.62 -21.12
CA ASN A 53 -1.44 0.64 -21.61
C ASN A 53 -0.68 -0.62 -21.21
N THR A 54 0.42 -0.89 -21.91
CA THR A 54 1.35 -1.97 -21.58
C THR A 54 2.78 -1.47 -21.76
N LYS A 55 3.60 -1.62 -20.71
CA LYS A 55 5.04 -1.34 -20.76
C LYS A 55 5.82 -2.64 -20.68
N VAL A 56 6.52 -2.98 -21.75
CA VAL A 56 7.50 -4.07 -21.71
C VAL A 56 8.67 -3.62 -20.82
N VAL A 57 8.91 -4.34 -19.75
CA VAL A 57 10.02 -4.09 -18.81
C VAL A 57 11.21 -5.00 -19.09
N HIS A 58 10.96 -6.12 -19.76
CA HIS A 58 12.02 -7.03 -20.21
C HIS A 58 11.57 -7.85 -21.43
N VAL A 59 12.54 -8.12 -22.34
CA VAL A 59 12.39 -9.07 -23.45
C VAL A 59 13.37 -10.22 -23.20
N SER A 60 12.86 -11.42 -22.99
CA SER A 60 13.70 -12.58 -22.71
C SER A 60 14.45 -13.02 -23.99
N GLY A 61 15.76 -12.76 -24.00
CA GLY A 61 16.69 -13.23 -25.05
C GLY A 61 17.17 -14.67 -24.83
N GLY A 62 16.30 -15.58 -24.41
CA GLY A 62 16.61 -17.02 -24.34
C GLY A 62 17.34 -17.51 -23.08
N ASN A 63 17.74 -16.67 -22.16
CA ASN A 63 18.20 -17.06 -20.82
C ASN A 63 17.21 -16.54 -19.80
N ASN A 64 16.57 -17.40 -19.00
CA ASN A 64 15.65 -17.09 -17.89
C ASN A 64 16.33 -16.26 -16.77
N SER A 65 16.94 -15.13 -17.15
CA SER A 65 17.74 -14.32 -16.23
C SER A 65 16.93 -13.21 -15.54
N HIS A 66 15.69 -12.99 -15.99
CA HIS A 66 14.78 -12.00 -15.48
C HIS A 66 13.47 -12.68 -15.10
N VAL A 67 13.04 -12.46 -13.89
CA VAL A 67 11.71 -12.83 -13.38
C VAL A 67 11.25 -11.65 -12.55
N PRO A 68 10.59 -10.65 -13.16
CA PRO A 68 10.00 -9.57 -12.40
C PRO A 68 8.82 -10.10 -11.60
N THR A 69 8.73 -9.68 -10.34
CA THR A 69 7.77 -10.24 -9.39
C THR A 69 6.83 -9.19 -8.79
N GLN A 70 7.27 -7.93 -8.66
CA GLN A 70 6.41 -6.86 -8.15
C GLN A 70 6.72 -5.54 -8.83
N VAL A 71 5.69 -4.70 -8.97
CA VAL A 71 5.75 -3.32 -9.44
C VAL A 71 5.11 -2.38 -8.43
N VAL A 72 5.79 -1.28 -8.11
CA VAL A 72 5.26 -0.21 -7.27
C VAL A 72 5.62 1.15 -7.85
N PHE A 73 4.94 2.19 -7.41
CA PHE A 73 5.18 3.58 -7.80
C PHE A 73 5.54 4.42 -6.58
N ASN A 74 6.20 5.55 -6.81
CA ASN A 74 6.27 6.60 -5.82
C ASN A 74 4.93 7.35 -5.72
N ASN A 75 4.77 8.19 -4.70
CA ASN A 75 3.49 8.83 -4.39
C ASN A 75 2.93 9.73 -5.49
N ASP A 76 3.79 10.39 -6.27
CA ASP A 76 3.34 11.26 -7.36
C ASP A 76 3.25 10.55 -8.71
N GLY A 77 3.58 9.26 -8.78
CA GLY A 77 3.51 8.43 -9.98
C GLY A 77 4.55 8.75 -11.04
N THR A 78 5.58 9.53 -10.71
CA THR A 78 6.66 9.89 -11.64
C THR A 78 7.78 8.88 -11.68
N LYS A 79 7.82 7.93 -10.72
CA LYS A 79 8.77 6.82 -10.67
C LYS A 79 8.05 5.48 -10.53
N MET A 80 8.59 4.47 -11.22
CA MET A 80 8.14 3.08 -11.15
C MET A 80 9.32 2.19 -10.78
N PHE A 81 9.09 1.22 -9.91
CA PHE A 81 10.07 0.26 -9.44
C PHE A 81 9.59 -1.15 -9.73
N VAL A 82 10.48 -1.99 -10.25
CA VAL A 82 10.19 -3.39 -10.57
C VAL A 82 11.24 -4.27 -9.91
N VAL A 83 10.79 -5.17 -9.03
CA VAL A 83 11.66 -6.17 -8.41
C VAL A 83 11.89 -7.31 -9.38
N ASN A 84 13.13 -7.72 -9.49
CA ASN A 84 13.54 -8.89 -10.27
C ASN A 84 14.20 -9.91 -9.36
N HIS A 85 13.64 -11.08 -9.33
CA HIS A 85 14.23 -12.22 -8.67
C HIS A 85 15.19 -13.01 -9.61
N ALA A 86 15.62 -14.21 -9.23
CA ALA A 86 16.54 -15.07 -9.98
C ALA A 86 17.94 -14.46 -10.19
N ASN A 87 18.51 -14.59 -11.39
CA ASN A 87 19.90 -14.22 -11.64
C ASN A 87 20.14 -12.70 -11.59
N ARG A 88 19.11 -11.88 -11.83
CA ARG A 88 19.27 -10.42 -11.83
C ARG A 88 19.34 -9.84 -10.42
N ARG A 89 18.49 -10.28 -9.50
CA ARG A 89 18.43 -9.82 -8.11
C ARG A 89 18.61 -8.32 -8.01
N SER A 90 17.62 -7.59 -8.49
CA SER A 90 17.66 -6.13 -8.55
C SER A 90 16.29 -5.51 -8.37
N VAL A 91 16.29 -4.25 -7.97
CA VAL A 91 15.17 -3.35 -8.19
C VAL A 91 15.52 -2.48 -9.37
N ASP A 92 14.80 -2.64 -10.47
CA ASP A 92 14.90 -1.78 -11.63
C ASP A 92 14.03 -0.55 -11.40
N TYR A 93 14.51 0.65 -11.78
CA TYR A 93 13.76 1.89 -11.57
C TYR A 93 13.68 2.71 -12.86
N TRP A 94 12.55 3.40 -13.00
CA TRP A 94 12.08 4.05 -14.19
C TRP A 94 11.52 5.43 -13.87
N SER A 95 11.72 6.42 -14.73
CA SER A 95 11.04 7.71 -14.69
C SER A 95 9.87 7.73 -15.66
N LEU A 96 8.75 8.33 -15.25
CA LEU A 96 7.57 8.55 -16.06
C LEU A 96 7.40 10.05 -16.34
N THR A 97 7.25 10.44 -17.60
CA THR A 97 7.02 11.84 -17.98
C THR A 97 5.56 12.27 -17.73
N THR A 98 4.64 11.32 -17.67
CA THR A 98 3.26 11.51 -17.26
C THR A 98 3.00 10.60 -16.06
N ALA A 99 2.57 11.19 -14.94
CA ALA A 99 2.33 10.48 -13.69
C ALA A 99 1.40 9.28 -13.91
N PHE A 100 1.82 8.11 -13.41
CA PHE A 100 1.04 6.87 -13.49
C PHE A 100 0.67 6.42 -14.92
N ASP A 101 1.34 6.89 -15.96
CA ASP A 101 1.19 6.42 -17.34
C ASP A 101 2.42 5.58 -17.74
N VAL A 102 2.27 4.26 -17.66
CA VAL A 102 3.39 3.33 -17.92
C VAL A 102 3.90 3.40 -19.36
N SER A 103 3.12 3.91 -20.31
CA SER A 103 3.57 4.09 -21.70
C SER A 103 4.70 5.10 -21.80
N THR A 104 4.79 6.03 -20.83
CA THR A 104 5.79 7.10 -20.79
C THR A 104 7.05 6.73 -20.00
N ALA A 105 7.09 5.51 -19.43
CA ALA A 105 8.19 5.06 -18.59
C ALA A 105 9.51 4.89 -19.38
N SER A 106 10.60 5.44 -18.85
CA SER A 106 11.96 5.32 -19.33
C SER A 106 12.84 4.68 -18.27
N PHE A 107 13.66 3.69 -18.67
CA PHE A 107 14.55 2.99 -17.74
C PHE A 107 15.71 3.89 -17.32
N ASP A 108 15.89 4.09 -16.00
CA ASP A 108 16.96 4.94 -15.44
C ASP A 108 18.11 4.12 -14.89
N GLY A 109 17.84 2.94 -14.32
CA GLY A 109 18.88 2.12 -13.73
C GLY A 109 18.35 0.96 -12.88
N LYS A 110 19.26 0.37 -12.10
CA LYS A 110 18.95 -0.74 -11.20
C LYS A 110 19.74 -0.65 -9.89
N TYR A 111 19.09 -1.03 -8.80
CA TYR A 111 19.74 -1.29 -7.51
C TYR A 111 19.98 -2.78 -7.34
N SER A 112 21.23 -3.20 -7.03
CA SER A 112 21.61 -4.61 -6.92
C SER A 112 21.26 -5.17 -5.54
N LEU A 113 20.55 -6.30 -5.53
CA LEU A 113 20.27 -7.11 -4.35
C LEU A 113 21.22 -8.30 -4.19
N ILE A 114 22.25 -8.41 -5.05
CA ILE A 114 23.26 -9.48 -4.97
C ILE A 114 23.99 -9.39 -3.62
N GLY A 115 24.02 -10.50 -2.90
CA GLY A 115 24.59 -10.56 -1.56
C GLY A 115 23.65 -10.10 -0.42
N LYS A 116 22.47 -9.58 -0.75
CA LYS A 116 21.43 -9.17 0.20
C LYS A 116 20.28 -10.17 0.24
N GLU A 117 19.60 -10.38 -0.90
CA GLU A 117 18.53 -11.35 -1.01
C GLU A 117 18.71 -12.22 -2.27
N GLN A 118 18.35 -13.50 -2.19
CA GLN A 118 18.46 -14.43 -3.32
C GLN A 118 17.23 -14.44 -4.22
N ARG A 119 16.06 -14.40 -3.61
CA ARG A 119 14.76 -14.38 -4.29
C ARG A 119 13.96 -13.24 -3.70
N ALA A 120 14.24 -12.01 -4.16
CA ALA A 120 13.40 -10.87 -3.83
C ALA A 120 12.07 -11.03 -4.58
N ASN A 121 11.00 -11.20 -3.87
CA ASN A 121 9.66 -11.43 -4.43
C ASN A 121 8.82 -10.15 -4.41
N SER A 122 8.95 -9.31 -3.39
CA SER A 122 8.17 -8.09 -3.29
C SER A 122 8.99 -6.90 -2.77
N ILE A 123 8.45 -5.71 -3.02
CA ILE A 123 8.99 -4.42 -2.59
C ILE A 123 7.86 -3.52 -2.08
N ALA A 124 8.14 -2.81 -0.99
CA ALA A 124 7.30 -1.73 -0.50
C ALA A 124 8.16 -0.51 -0.14
N PHE A 125 7.53 0.66 -0.08
CA PHE A 125 8.11 1.88 0.46
C PHE A 125 7.24 2.40 1.60
N ASN A 126 7.85 3.15 2.53
CA ASN A 126 7.07 3.95 3.46
C ASN A 126 6.49 5.20 2.73
N ASN A 127 5.56 5.89 3.38
CA ASN A 127 4.81 6.98 2.76
C ASN A 127 5.67 8.15 2.28
N ASP A 128 6.77 8.46 2.95
CA ASP A 128 7.66 9.55 2.54
C ASP A 128 8.78 9.11 1.59
N GLY A 129 8.87 7.81 1.28
CA GLY A 129 9.85 7.25 0.37
C GLY A 129 11.28 7.21 0.90
N THR A 130 11.48 7.45 2.19
CA THR A 130 12.82 7.41 2.82
C THR A 130 13.21 6.01 3.26
N ARG A 131 12.27 5.04 3.24
CA ARG A 131 12.51 3.63 3.54
C ARG A 131 12.00 2.74 2.42
N MET A 132 12.77 1.70 2.13
CA MET A 132 12.44 0.63 1.18
C MET A 132 12.48 -0.70 1.92
N PHE A 133 11.51 -1.56 1.63
CA PHE A 133 11.40 -2.91 2.17
C PHE A 133 11.47 -3.92 1.03
N ILE A 134 12.30 -4.95 1.18
CA ILE A 134 12.42 -6.06 0.24
C ILE A 134 12.06 -7.34 0.98
N ALA A 135 11.03 -8.01 0.50
CA ALA A 135 10.64 -9.33 1.00
C ALA A 135 11.08 -10.42 0.05
N GLY A 136 11.52 -11.56 0.61
CA GLY A 136 11.97 -12.66 -0.22
C GLY A 136 12.42 -13.90 0.54
N VAL A 137 12.97 -14.85 -0.21
CA VAL A 137 13.48 -16.12 0.32
C VAL A 137 14.98 -16.21 0.07
N GLY A 138 15.72 -16.24 1.16
CA GLY A 138 17.17 -16.35 1.14
C GLY A 138 17.70 -17.77 0.98
N ASN A 139 19.01 -17.92 1.15
CA ASN A 139 19.66 -19.22 1.24
C ASN A 139 19.08 -20.02 2.42
N ASN A 140 19.01 -21.36 2.28
CA ASN A 140 18.55 -22.26 3.32
C ASN A 140 17.10 -22.00 3.77
N SER A 141 16.23 -21.56 2.84
CA SER A 141 14.81 -21.32 3.10
C SER A 141 14.56 -20.22 4.16
N GLN A 142 15.46 -19.27 4.33
CA GLN A 142 15.23 -18.11 5.20
C GLN A 142 14.15 -17.22 4.56
N VAL A 143 13.12 -16.86 5.31
CA VAL A 143 12.02 -15.99 4.89
C VAL A 143 12.25 -14.63 5.52
N ARG A 144 12.52 -13.60 4.71
CA ARG A 144 13.03 -12.34 5.22
C ARG A 144 12.30 -11.12 4.70
N VAL A 145 12.26 -10.10 5.55
CA VAL A 145 12.03 -8.71 5.16
C VAL A 145 13.27 -7.89 5.51
N HIS A 146 13.84 -7.26 4.50
CA HIS A 146 14.97 -6.33 4.64
C HIS A 146 14.45 -4.91 4.63
N GLU A 147 14.93 -4.09 5.55
CA GLU A 147 14.65 -2.67 5.63
C GLU A 147 15.89 -1.87 5.21
N PHE A 148 15.68 -0.87 4.35
CA PHE A 148 16.72 0.04 3.86
C PHE A 148 16.30 1.49 4.10
N SER A 149 17.24 2.36 4.47
CA SER A 149 17.07 3.81 4.39
C SER A 149 17.55 4.34 3.05
N LEU A 150 16.91 5.39 2.58
CA LEU A 150 17.26 6.15 1.39
C LEU A 150 17.60 7.59 1.79
N ASP A 151 18.78 8.08 1.40
CA ASP A 151 19.20 9.47 1.67
C ASP A 151 18.32 10.49 0.94
N THR A 152 17.79 10.10 -0.22
CA THR A 152 16.81 10.86 -0.99
C THR A 152 15.58 10.00 -1.24
N ALA A 153 14.41 10.54 -0.97
CA ALA A 153 13.14 9.82 -1.12
C ALA A 153 12.98 9.21 -2.52
N PHE A 154 12.67 7.91 -2.55
CA PHE A 154 12.48 7.15 -3.79
C PHE A 154 13.66 7.21 -4.77
N ASP A 155 14.88 7.41 -4.30
CA ASP A 155 16.09 7.40 -5.12
C ASP A 155 16.96 6.18 -4.78
N LEU A 156 17.07 5.26 -5.74
CA LEU A 156 17.88 4.05 -5.61
C LEU A 156 19.26 4.19 -6.29
N SER A 157 19.58 5.35 -6.86
CA SER A 157 20.84 5.58 -7.57
C SER A 157 22.02 5.74 -6.60
N SER A 158 21.77 6.22 -5.38
CA SER A 158 22.78 6.45 -4.35
C SER A 158 22.15 6.47 -2.95
N GLY A 159 22.97 6.37 -1.90
CA GLY A 159 22.51 6.60 -0.53
C GLY A 159 21.54 5.54 0.03
N VAL A 160 21.62 4.30 -0.48
CA VAL A 160 20.79 3.19 0.00
C VAL A 160 21.57 2.39 1.04
N THR A 161 21.10 2.41 2.29
CA THR A 161 21.75 1.72 3.42
C THR A 161 20.79 0.71 4.03
N GLN A 162 21.24 -0.55 4.19
CA GLN A 162 20.45 -1.58 4.89
C GLN A 162 20.46 -1.29 6.40
N LEU A 163 19.28 -1.23 7.01
CA LEU A 163 19.08 -0.99 8.42
C LEU A 163 18.86 -2.29 9.18
N ASN A 164 17.78 -2.99 8.87
CA ASN A 164 17.32 -4.18 9.58
C ASN A 164 17.10 -5.36 8.62
N THR A 165 17.03 -6.54 9.20
CA THR A 165 16.59 -7.77 8.52
C THR A 165 15.87 -8.63 9.53
N GLU A 166 14.58 -8.91 9.26
CA GLU A 166 13.80 -9.81 10.09
C GLU A 166 13.58 -11.14 9.37
N ASP A 167 13.79 -12.24 10.10
CA ASP A 167 13.57 -13.60 9.64
C ASP A 167 12.19 -14.07 10.12
N LEU A 168 11.29 -14.30 9.17
CA LEU A 168 9.90 -14.68 9.44
C LEU A 168 9.67 -16.19 9.39
N ILE A 169 10.73 -17.01 9.34
CA ILE A 169 10.62 -18.48 9.22
C ILE A 169 9.85 -19.14 10.37
N SER A 170 9.79 -18.50 11.53
CA SER A 170 8.99 -18.96 12.66
C SER A 170 7.48 -18.76 12.46
N PHE A 171 7.07 -17.96 11.50
CA PHE A 171 5.66 -17.64 11.22
C PHE A 171 5.19 -18.23 9.91
N GLN A 172 6.03 -18.22 8.87
CA GLN A 172 5.71 -18.66 7.51
C GLN A 172 6.93 -19.26 6.82
N ASN A 173 6.72 -20.20 5.90
CA ASN A 173 7.79 -20.90 5.19
C ASN A 173 8.16 -20.28 3.84
N HIS A 174 7.40 -19.29 3.38
CA HIS A 174 7.61 -18.52 2.16
C HIS A 174 7.04 -17.12 2.30
N ILE A 175 7.42 -16.21 1.42
CA ILE A 175 6.87 -14.86 1.31
C ILE A 175 6.85 -14.46 -0.16
N ASP A 176 5.67 -14.12 -0.67
CA ASP A 176 5.46 -13.67 -2.04
C ASP A 176 5.26 -12.16 -2.11
N GLY A 177 4.51 -11.58 -1.16
CA GLY A 177 4.18 -10.17 -1.10
C GLY A 177 4.45 -9.52 0.26
N VAL A 178 4.71 -8.21 0.27
CA VAL A 178 4.80 -7.37 1.47
C VAL A 178 4.17 -6.01 1.22
N THR A 179 3.34 -5.58 2.16
CA THR A 179 2.77 -4.22 2.15
C THR A 179 2.57 -3.71 3.58
N PHE A 180 2.27 -2.42 3.71
CA PHE A 180 2.03 -1.77 4.99
C PHE A 180 0.70 -1.02 4.95
N ASN A 181 0.12 -0.78 6.13
CA ASN A 181 -0.93 0.22 6.26
C ASN A 181 -0.33 1.64 6.12
N TYR A 182 -1.21 2.63 6.00
CA TYR A 182 -0.81 4.00 5.70
C TYR A 182 0.17 4.60 6.72
N ASP A 183 0.03 4.32 7.99
CA ASP A 183 0.88 4.89 9.06
C ASP A 183 2.07 4.01 9.44
N GLY A 184 2.21 2.82 8.81
CA GLY A 184 3.32 1.90 9.05
C GLY A 184 3.26 1.15 10.37
N THR A 185 2.15 1.19 11.08
CA THR A 185 1.95 0.44 12.32
C THR A 185 1.60 -1.02 12.07
N LYS A 186 1.19 -1.36 10.84
CA LYS A 186 0.89 -2.74 10.41
C LYS A 186 1.68 -3.11 9.16
N MET A 187 2.19 -4.34 9.14
CA MET A 187 2.78 -4.97 7.97
C MET A 187 1.98 -6.22 7.62
N TYR A 188 1.81 -6.44 6.33
CA TYR A 188 1.15 -7.63 5.80
C TYR A 188 2.09 -8.37 4.89
N THR A 189 2.12 -9.69 5.01
CA THR A 189 2.81 -10.57 4.06
C THR A 189 1.84 -11.63 3.56
N ILE A 190 2.09 -12.15 2.36
CA ILE A 190 1.32 -13.23 1.78
C ILE A 190 2.22 -14.40 1.44
N ASN A 191 1.72 -15.61 1.66
CA ASN A 191 2.39 -16.88 1.38
C ASN A 191 1.49 -17.75 0.50
N SER A 192 2.05 -18.33 -0.56
CA SER A 192 1.35 -19.23 -1.49
C SER A 192 1.97 -20.63 -1.54
N LYS A 193 2.81 -21.00 -0.58
CA LYS A 193 3.57 -22.21 -0.65
C LYS A 193 3.09 -23.27 0.36
N ASP A 194 3.11 -24.55 -0.08
CA ASP A 194 2.84 -25.73 0.75
C ASP A 194 1.45 -25.71 1.40
N ASP A 195 0.41 -25.32 0.63
CA ASP A 195 -0.99 -25.19 1.05
C ASP A 195 -1.19 -24.17 2.20
N GLU A 196 -0.26 -23.23 2.39
CA GLU A 196 -0.35 -22.13 3.35
C GLU A 196 -0.78 -20.82 2.67
N ASP A 197 -1.86 -20.83 1.91
CA ASP A 197 -2.41 -19.66 1.22
C ASP A 197 -3.01 -18.69 2.23
N LYS A 198 -2.12 -17.89 2.86
CA LYS A 198 -2.47 -17.02 3.98
C LYS A 198 -1.84 -15.65 3.87
N ILE A 199 -2.57 -14.67 4.37
CA ILE A 199 -2.05 -13.35 4.70
C ILE A 199 -1.71 -13.34 6.19
N PHE A 200 -0.51 -12.87 6.52
CA PHE A 200 -0.04 -12.65 7.88
C PHE A 200 -0.10 -11.16 8.18
N GLN A 201 -0.75 -10.78 9.26
CA GLN A 201 -0.81 -9.41 9.74
C GLN A 201 0.08 -9.27 10.97
N PHE A 202 1.01 -8.31 10.90
CA PHE A 202 1.93 -7.98 11.98
C PHE A 202 1.66 -6.57 12.48
N GLU A 203 1.74 -6.37 13.80
CA GLU A 203 1.81 -5.07 14.44
C GLU A 203 3.28 -4.64 14.56
N LEU A 204 3.56 -3.35 14.33
CA LEU A 204 4.87 -2.73 14.54
C LEU A 204 4.74 -1.68 15.63
N THR A 205 5.45 -1.85 16.76
CA THR A 205 5.41 -0.87 17.88
C THR A 205 6.11 0.44 17.52
N THR A 206 7.01 0.42 16.53
CA THR A 206 7.59 1.61 15.90
C THR A 206 7.23 1.59 14.42
N PRO A 207 6.53 2.61 13.89
CA PRO A 207 6.11 2.63 12.49
C PRO A 207 7.25 2.37 11.51
N TYR A 208 7.01 1.44 10.59
CA TYR A 208 7.97 1.04 9.55
C TYR A 208 9.30 0.47 10.06
N ASP A 209 9.45 0.12 11.33
CA ASP A 209 10.63 -0.55 11.87
C ASP A 209 10.34 -2.04 12.01
N VAL A 210 10.81 -2.84 11.03
CA VAL A 210 10.53 -4.27 10.97
C VAL A 210 11.14 -5.05 12.15
N SER A 211 12.12 -4.49 12.85
CA SER A 211 12.70 -5.11 14.07
C SER A 211 11.73 -5.14 15.25
N THR A 212 10.64 -4.36 15.17
CA THR A 212 9.64 -4.23 16.24
C THR A 212 8.35 -5.01 15.97
N LEU A 213 8.33 -5.84 14.90
CA LEU A 213 7.13 -6.58 14.51
C LEU A 213 6.74 -7.67 15.51
N SER A 214 5.44 -7.90 15.62
CA SER A 214 4.85 -9.07 16.29
C SER A 214 3.65 -9.58 15.48
N LEU A 215 3.50 -10.90 15.39
CA LEU A 215 2.36 -11.48 14.67
C LEU A 215 1.07 -11.18 15.43
N GLU A 216 0.13 -10.53 14.76
CA GLU A 216 -1.19 -10.21 15.29
C GLU A 216 -2.22 -11.31 14.92
N GLY A 217 -2.13 -11.84 13.70
CA GLY A 217 -2.98 -12.92 13.23
C GLY A 217 -2.77 -13.26 11.76
N THR A 218 -3.62 -14.17 11.27
CA THR A 218 -3.58 -14.62 9.87
C THR A 218 -4.98 -14.66 9.26
N PHE A 219 -5.06 -14.49 7.95
CA PHE A 219 -6.28 -14.66 7.17
C PHE A 219 -6.04 -15.72 6.08
N ASP A 220 -6.85 -16.77 6.09
CA ASP A 220 -6.78 -17.88 5.13
C ASP A 220 -7.51 -17.50 3.85
N VAL A 221 -6.82 -17.56 2.71
CA VAL A 221 -7.34 -17.23 1.38
C VAL A 221 -7.44 -18.46 0.46
N SER A 222 -7.12 -19.67 0.96
CA SER A 222 -7.12 -20.91 0.18
C SER A 222 -8.46 -21.25 -0.49
N SER A 223 -9.57 -20.76 0.08
CA SER A 223 -10.91 -20.95 -0.52
C SER A 223 -11.14 -20.15 -1.80
N VAL A 224 -10.26 -19.18 -2.12
CA VAL A 224 -10.44 -18.25 -3.24
C VAL A 224 -9.22 -18.12 -4.14
N SER A 225 -8.05 -18.50 -3.66
CA SER A 225 -6.77 -18.41 -4.37
C SER A 225 -5.87 -19.58 -3.97
N GLU A 226 -5.35 -20.31 -4.95
CA GLU A 226 -4.40 -21.43 -4.74
C GLU A 226 -2.95 -20.97 -4.93
N GLU A 227 -2.70 -19.84 -5.59
CA GLU A 227 -1.37 -19.24 -5.76
C GLU A 227 -1.40 -17.71 -5.56
N PRO A 228 -1.76 -17.20 -4.36
CA PRO A 228 -1.77 -15.78 -4.09
C PRO A 228 -0.34 -15.22 -4.11
N ARG A 229 -0.10 -14.12 -4.86
CA ARG A 229 1.25 -13.57 -5.07
C ARG A 229 1.49 -12.23 -4.41
N GLU A 230 0.47 -11.39 -4.34
CA GLU A 230 0.59 -10.07 -3.73
C GLU A 230 -0.70 -9.69 -3.05
N VAL A 231 -0.59 -8.90 -1.98
CA VAL A 231 -1.70 -8.31 -1.26
C VAL A 231 -1.52 -6.80 -1.21
N VAL A 232 -2.56 -6.06 -1.60
CA VAL A 232 -2.57 -4.60 -1.53
C VAL A 232 -3.90 -4.10 -0.99
N PHE A 233 -3.93 -2.86 -0.50
CA PHE A 233 -5.12 -2.24 0.08
C PHE A 233 -5.51 -0.97 -0.68
N SER A 234 -6.79 -0.59 -0.56
CA SER A 234 -7.21 0.77 -0.88
C SER A 234 -6.57 1.78 0.08
N ASN A 235 -6.45 3.03 -0.34
CA ASN A 235 -5.80 4.08 0.45
C ASN A 235 -6.41 4.29 1.85
N ASP A 236 -7.69 4.01 2.00
CA ASP A 236 -8.41 4.10 3.26
C ASP A 236 -8.42 2.78 4.05
N GLY A 237 -7.86 1.72 3.48
CA GLY A 237 -7.82 0.39 4.08
C GLY A 237 -9.17 -0.33 4.13
N SER A 238 -10.20 0.19 3.50
CA SER A 238 -11.55 -0.43 3.50
C SER A 238 -11.66 -1.64 2.59
N LYS A 239 -10.72 -1.76 1.64
CA LYS A 239 -10.65 -2.86 0.68
C LYS A 239 -9.27 -3.49 0.67
N MET A 240 -9.25 -4.79 0.46
CA MET A 240 -8.05 -5.60 0.22
C MET A 240 -8.16 -6.27 -1.15
N PHE A 241 -7.02 -6.37 -1.83
CA PHE A 241 -6.92 -7.01 -3.14
C PHE A 241 -5.78 -8.04 -3.12
N ILE A 242 -6.02 -9.16 -3.79
CA ILE A 242 -5.05 -10.23 -3.97
C ILE A 242 -4.96 -10.55 -5.45
N ILE A 243 -3.74 -10.71 -5.98
CA ILE A 243 -3.54 -11.29 -7.31
C ILE A 243 -3.24 -12.78 -7.17
N ASP A 244 -4.00 -13.57 -7.94
CA ASP A 244 -3.85 -15.02 -8.02
C ASP A 244 -3.18 -15.40 -9.35
N ASN A 245 -2.12 -16.18 -9.25
CA ASN A 245 -1.37 -16.62 -10.41
C ASN A 245 -1.95 -17.89 -11.07
N ASP A 246 -2.63 -18.77 -10.33
CA ASP A 246 -3.20 -19.99 -10.89
C ASP A 246 -4.43 -19.69 -11.75
N ASP A 247 -5.37 -18.94 -11.22
CA ASP A 247 -6.61 -18.54 -11.89
C ASP A 247 -6.48 -17.29 -12.76
N ASN A 248 -5.34 -16.58 -12.71
CA ASN A 248 -5.11 -15.30 -13.39
C ASN A 248 -6.19 -14.26 -13.07
N LYS A 249 -6.46 -14.07 -11.78
CA LYS A 249 -7.49 -13.18 -11.28
C LYS A 249 -6.95 -12.19 -10.27
N VAL A 250 -7.64 -11.07 -10.17
CA VAL A 250 -7.58 -10.19 -9.01
C VAL A 250 -8.85 -10.40 -8.20
N HIS A 251 -8.70 -10.64 -6.91
CA HIS A 251 -9.80 -10.77 -5.94
C HIS A 251 -9.89 -9.49 -5.10
N GLU A 252 -11.11 -9.00 -4.91
CA GLU A 252 -11.42 -7.82 -4.09
C GLU A 252 -12.25 -8.24 -2.88
N PHE A 253 -11.82 -7.79 -1.71
CA PHE A 253 -12.49 -8.00 -0.43
C PHE A 253 -12.85 -6.65 0.18
N ASN A 254 -14.07 -6.53 0.71
CA ASN A 254 -14.43 -5.42 1.59
C ASN A 254 -14.06 -5.83 3.02
N LEU A 255 -13.31 -4.99 3.71
CA LEU A 255 -12.92 -5.23 5.10
C LEU A 255 -13.96 -4.62 6.04
N SER A 256 -14.34 -5.35 7.08
CA SER A 256 -15.22 -4.85 8.13
C SER A 256 -14.53 -3.78 8.97
N CYS A 257 -13.21 -3.87 9.08
CA CYS A 257 -12.35 -2.93 9.77
C CYS A 257 -11.23 -2.49 8.82
N ASN A 258 -11.04 -1.18 8.69
CA ASN A 258 -10.00 -0.65 7.82
C ASN A 258 -8.63 -1.17 8.27
N TRP A 259 -7.85 -1.67 7.30
CA TRP A 259 -6.51 -2.20 7.56
C TRP A 259 -6.48 -3.38 8.54
N SER A 260 -7.57 -4.16 8.67
CA SER A 260 -7.53 -5.42 9.42
C SER A 260 -8.05 -6.57 8.57
N VAL A 261 -7.21 -7.60 8.45
CA VAL A 261 -7.59 -8.86 7.79
C VAL A 261 -8.06 -9.91 8.81
N ILE A 262 -8.07 -9.58 10.11
CA ILE A 262 -8.44 -10.48 11.20
C ILE A 262 -9.89 -10.21 11.55
N ASP A 263 -10.73 -11.25 11.53
CA ASP A 263 -12.13 -11.16 11.90
C ASP A 263 -12.29 -10.72 13.37
N GLY A 264 -13.14 -9.71 13.58
CA GLY A 264 -13.46 -9.19 14.91
C GLY A 264 -12.42 -8.26 15.52
N ALA A 265 -11.34 -7.96 14.79
CA ALA A 265 -10.29 -7.03 15.22
C ALA A 265 -10.60 -5.56 14.83
N CYS A 266 -11.88 -5.18 14.79
CA CYS A 266 -12.20 -3.76 14.88
C CYS A 266 -11.85 -3.32 16.30
N ASP A 267 -10.68 -2.76 16.48
CA ASP A 267 -10.48 -1.82 17.57
C ASP A 267 -11.44 -0.68 17.31
N ASP A 268 -12.63 -0.82 17.89
CA ASP A 268 -13.63 0.25 17.89
C ASP A 268 -12.95 1.41 18.62
N PRO A 269 -12.56 2.51 17.94
CA PRO A 269 -11.82 3.55 18.60
C PRO A 269 -12.75 4.13 19.66
N ILE A 270 -12.57 3.70 20.93
CA ILE A 270 -13.11 4.40 22.11
C ILE A 270 -14.63 4.22 22.35
N THR A 271 -15.29 3.14 21.88
CA THR A 271 -16.77 3.04 22.12
C THR A 271 -17.22 1.93 23.06
N THR A 272 -16.35 1.13 23.64
CA THR A 272 -16.78 -0.01 24.47
C THR A 272 -16.41 0.07 25.94
N THR A 273 -15.72 1.09 26.42
CA THR A 273 -15.59 1.38 27.84
C THR A 273 -16.44 2.61 28.21
N ASP A 274 -17.09 2.59 29.38
CA ASP A 274 -17.81 3.76 29.89
C ASP A 274 -16.92 5.00 29.95
N GLU A 275 -15.59 4.84 30.12
CA GLU A 275 -14.57 5.90 30.06
C GLU A 275 -14.46 6.55 28.67
N GLY A 276 -14.60 5.80 27.58
CA GLY A 276 -14.58 6.33 26.22
C GLY A 276 -15.81 7.19 25.89
N LYS A 277 -16.97 6.82 26.42
CA LYS A 277 -18.22 7.62 26.32
C LYS A 277 -18.10 8.94 27.08
N ASP A 278 -17.45 8.91 28.23
CA ASP A 278 -17.22 10.11 29.05
C ASP A 278 -16.25 11.09 28.37
N ILE A 279 -15.24 10.60 27.66
CA ILE A 279 -14.31 11.45 26.89
C ILE A 279 -15.02 12.09 25.70
N LEU A 280 -15.79 11.33 24.92
CA LEU A 280 -16.57 11.87 23.79
C LEU A 280 -17.59 12.90 24.24
N SER A 281 -18.35 12.62 25.30
CA SER A 281 -19.31 13.58 25.86
C SER A 281 -18.63 14.85 26.40
N SER A 282 -17.41 14.70 26.95
CA SER A 282 -16.59 15.82 27.41
C SER A 282 -16.10 16.70 26.22
N ILE A 283 -15.67 16.08 25.13
CA ILE A 283 -15.24 16.79 23.91
C ILE A 283 -16.41 17.51 23.25
N GLU A 284 -17.56 16.86 23.15
CA GLU A 284 -18.78 17.47 22.61
C GLU A 284 -19.25 18.65 23.46
N SER A 285 -19.20 18.52 24.79
CA SER A 285 -19.58 19.60 25.72
C SER A 285 -18.63 20.78 25.65
N GLN A 286 -17.32 20.55 25.50
CA GLN A 286 -16.32 21.62 25.32
C GLN A 286 -16.50 22.33 23.99
N THR A 287 -16.81 21.60 22.91
CA THR A 287 -17.07 22.17 21.58
C THR A 287 -18.36 23.01 21.59
N ALA A 288 -19.42 22.56 22.27
CA ALA A 288 -20.66 23.29 22.45
C ALA A 288 -20.44 24.57 23.27
N THR A 289 -19.63 24.48 24.34
CA THR A 289 -19.28 25.62 25.20
C THR A 289 -18.46 26.67 24.44
N ALA A 290 -17.46 26.22 23.63
CA ALA A 290 -16.68 27.12 22.78
C ALA A 290 -17.56 27.84 21.75
N LYS A 291 -18.51 27.15 21.14
CA LYS A 291 -19.51 27.71 20.24
C LYS A 291 -20.43 28.75 20.93
N GLN A 292 -20.82 28.48 22.15
CA GLN A 292 -21.66 29.42 22.97
C GLN A 292 -20.87 30.67 23.38
N ILE A 293 -19.60 30.51 23.76
CA ILE A 293 -18.69 31.63 24.07
C ILE A 293 -18.49 32.51 22.83
N ALA A 294 -18.28 31.94 21.65
CA ALA A 294 -18.16 32.67 20.41
C ALA A 294 -19.43 33.45 20.04
N ILE A 295 -20.60 32.88 20.29
CA ILE A 295 -21.89 33.57 20.11
C ILE A 295 -22.06 34.71 21.11
N GLN A 296 -21.72 34.51 22.39
CA GLN A 296 -21.77 35.57 23.40
C GLN A 296 -20.76 36.69 23.16
N ALA A 297 -19.57 36.39 22.65
CA ALA A 297 -18.54 37.38 22.31
C ALA A 297 -18.94 38.25 21.08
N SER A 298 -19.74 37.70 20.16
CA SER A 298 -20.22 38.44 18.96
C SER A 298 -21.45 39.32 19.23
N THR A 299 -22.23 39.02 20.26
CA THR A 299 -23.49 39.71 20.57
C THR A 299 -23.29 41.19 20.97
N PRO A 300 -22.25 41.58 21.74
CA PRO A 300 -22.03 43.01 22.08
C PRO A 300 -21.69 43.86 20.88
N VAL A 301 -20.99 43.32 19.87
CA VAL A 301 -20.61 44.07 18.67
C VAL A 301 -21.79 44.33 17.76
N LEU A 302 -22.71 43.38 17.62
CA LEU A 302 -23.96 43.56 16.88
C LEU A 302 -24.89 44.58 17.55
N ASN A 303 -25.05 44.56 18.88
CA ASN A 303 -25.85 45.49 19.61
C ASN A 303 -25.28 46.94 19.54
N ARG A 304 -23.92 47.06 19.52
CA ARG A 304 -23.29 48.38 19.37
C ARG A 304 -23.42 48.94 17.97
N MET A 305 -23.40 48.10 16.92
CA MET A 305 -23.70 48.55 15.55
C MET A 305 -25.18 48.90 15.34
N TYR A 306 -26.11 48.22 16.00
CA TYR A 306 -27.53 48.57 15.94
C TYR A 306 -27.83 49.89 16.66
N TRP A 307 -27.13 50.18 17.76
CA TRP A 307 -27.26 51.44 18.52
C TRP A 307 -26.69 52.61 17.73
N LEU A 308 -25.55 52.45 17.09
CA LEU A 308 -24.91 53.45 16.23
C LEU A 308 -25.71 53.78 14.95
N ARG A 309 -26.46 52.83 14.40
CA ARG A 309 -27.35 53.09 13.25
C ARG A 309 -28.61 53.81 13.65
N ARG A 310 -29.18 53.67 14.84
CA ARG A 310 -30.37 54.36 15.30
C ARG A 310 -30.11 55.84 15.70
N HIS A 311 -28.89 56.17 16.05
CA HIS A 311 -28.55 57.56 16.48
C HIS A 311 -27.98 58.44 15.38
N ARG A 312 -27.71 57.86 14.19
CA ARG A 312 -27.29 58.68 13.02
C ARG A 312 -28.44 59.29 12.20
N THR A 313 -29.67 58.93 12.50
CA THR A 313 -30.84 59.44 11.76
C THR A 313 -31.63 60.53 12.50
N SER A 314 -31.14 61.00 13.68
CA SER A 314 -31.84 62.02 14.47
C SER A 314 -31.19 63.42 14.50
N ASP A 315 -30.03 63.58 13.81
CA ASP A 315 -29.33 64.89 13.76
C ASP A 315 -29.27 65.56 12.38
N GLN A 316 -30.31 65.38 11.58
CA GLN A 316 -30.54 66.22 10.38
C GLN A 316 -32.06 66.54 10.30
N LEU A 317 -32.45 67.62 11.03
CA LEU A 317 -33.59 68.53 10.71
C LEU A 317 -33.32 69.86 11.42
#